data_910e33af57d6c4e7ec747af0b3164de5
#
_entry.id   910e33af57d6c4e7ec747af0b3164de5
#
_cell.length_a   1.000
_cell.length_b   1.000
_cell.length_c   1.000
_cell.angle_alpha   90.00
_cell.angle_beta   90.00
_cell.angle_gamma   90.00
#
_symmetry.space_group_name_H-M   'P 1'
#
loop_
_entity.id
_entity.type
_entity.pdbx_description
1 polymer ?
#
loop_
_entity_poly.entity_id
_entity_poly.type
_entity_poly.pdbx_seq_one_letter_code
_entity_poly.pdbx_strand_id
1 'polypeptide(L)'
;MEAKHDIIQATEQEYAKLRAAIDGLGEAQMSEVWLGTWGVREIMAHVAGWQVEMLPALERLACGEEPYAKGTYDDFDRWNARFVDARKDVATDDVLREADRSHRDFVRAASRLSPENLAAGQAAHGLVEGVGAAHYREHAAQILDWRGRAGR
;
A
#
# COMPACT_ATOMS: atom_id res chain seq x y z
N MET A 1 12.45 -20.01 -0.59
CA MET A 1 13.47 -19.03 -1.02
C MET A 1 13.00 -18.25 -2.22
N GLU A 2 12.58 -18.96 -3.25
CA GLU A 2 12.09 -18.34 -4.48
C GLU A 2 10.85 -17.49 -4.25
N ALA A 3 9.86 -18.00 -3.48
CA ALA A 3 8.63 -17.27 -3.19
C ALA A 3 8.91 -15.96 -2.42
N LYS A 4 9.86 -15.97 -1.48
CA LYS A 4 10.26 -14.77 -0.75
C LYS A 4 10.87 -13.75 -1.70
N HIS A 5 11.80 -14.17 -2.53
CA HIS A 5 12.45 -13.29 -3.51
C HIS A 5 11.40 -12.67 -4.44
N ASP A 6 10.51 -13.49 -4.97
CA ASP A 6 9.50 -13.07 -5.94
C ASP A 6 8.53 -12.05 -5.35
N ILE A 7 8.04 -12.28 -4.12
CA ILE A 7 7.08 -11.36 -3.51
C ILE A 7 7.72 -10.03 -3.11
N ILE A 8 8.96 -10.06 -2.63
CA ILE A 8 9.69 -8.82 -2.33
C ILE A 8 9.92 -8.02 -3.61
N GLN A 9 10.39 -8.69 -4.67
CA GLN A 9 10.62 -8.05 -5.95
C GLN A 9 9.32 -7.48 -6.53
N ALA A 10 8.23 -8.24 -6.47
CA ALA A 10 6.92 -7.79 -6.95
C ALA A 10 6.44 -6.57 -6.17
N THR A 11 6.64 -6.56 -4.84
CA THR A 11 6.26 -5.43 -3.99
C THR A 11 6.98 -4.16 -4.44
N GLU A 12 8.27 -4.24 -4.69
CA GLU A 12 9.05 -3.10 -5.16
C GLU A 12 8.68 -2.66 -6.56
N GLN A 13 8.53 -3.61 -7.49
CA GLN A 13 8.20 -3.32 -8.89
C GLN A 13 6.80 -2.72 -9.04
N GLU A 14 5.82 -3.27 -8.35
CA GLU A 14 4.45 -2.76 -8.45
C GLU A 14 4.31 -1.38 -7.79
N TYR A 15 5.05 -1.10 -6.73
CA TYR A 15 5.09 0.25 -6.17
C TYR A 15 5.68 1.26 -7.15
N ALA A 16 6.76 0.89 -7.83
CA ALA A 16 7.36 1.74 -8.85
C ALA A 16 6.36 2.05 -9.98
N LYS A 17 5.56 1.06 -10.38
CA LYS A 17 4.50 1.25 -11.38
C LYS A 17 3.39 2.17 -10.87
N LEU A 18 3.01 2.05 -9.60
CA LEU A 18 2.03 2.93 -8.99
C LEU A 18 2.54 4.38 -9.01
N ARG A 19 3.79 4.60 -8.63
CA ARG A 19 4.38 5.94 -8.65
C ARG A 19 4.49 6.49 -10.07
N ALA A 20 4.83 5.64 -11.05
CA ALA A 20 4.87 6.02 -12.46
C ALA A 20 3.47 6.43 -12.97
N ALA A 21 2.42 5.76 -12.50
CA ALA A 21 1.05 6.08 -12.89
C ALA A 21 0.63 7.48 -12.44
N ILE A 22 1.23 8.00 -11.39
CA ILE A 22 0.95 9.33 -10.82
C ILE A 22 1.81 10.43 -11.46
N ASP A 23 2.95 10.05 -12.02
CA ASP A 23 3.95 10.98 -12.51
C ASP A 23 3.35 12.00 -13.51
N GLY A 24 3.72 13.25 -13.33
CA GLY A 24 3.24 14.35 -14.19
C GLY A 24 1.91 14.95 -13.79
N LEU A 25 1.21 14.42 -12.78
CA LEU A 25 -0.03 15.01 -12.29
C LEU A 25 0.28 16.26 -11.44
N GLY A 26 -0.42 17.36 -11.72
CA GLY A 26 -0.36 18.57 -10.90
C GLY A 26 -1.25 18.48 -9.68
N GLU A 27 -1.14 19.47 -8.78
CA GLU A 27 -1.90 19.51 -7.51
C GLU A 27 -3.41 19.41 -7.73
N ALA A 28 -3.95 20.16 -8.69
CA ALA A 28 -5.39 20.14 -8.98
C ALA A 28 -5.85 18.74 -9.42
N GLN A 29 -5.05 18.07 -10.24
CA GLN A 29 -5.36 16.73 -10.73
C GLN A 29 -5.26 15.69 -9.61
N MET A 30 -4.26 15.81 -8.73
CA MET A 30 -4.09 14.93 -7.57
C MET A 30 -5.29 15.03 -6.63
N SER A 31 -5.90 16.19 -6.54
CA SER A 31 -7.04 16.47 -5.64
C SER A 31 -8.40 16.25 -6.29
N GLU A 32 -8.45 15.98 -7.59
CA GLU A 32 -9.72 15.70 -8.28
C GLU A 32 -10.33 14.40 -7.79
N VAL A 33 -11.62 14.43 -7.43
CA VAL A 33 -12.34 13.25 -6.95
C VAL A 33 -12.96 12.50 -8.13
N TRP A 34 -12.65 11.20 -8.25
CA TRP A 34 -13.13 10.37 -9.35
C TRP A 34 -13.36 8.91 -8.96
N LEU A 35 -13.00 8.50 -7.75
CA LEU A 35 -13.17 7.14 -7.24
C LEU A 35 -14.00 7.23 -5.94
N GLY A 36 -15.33 7.20 -6.05
CA GLY A 36 -16.18 7.44 -4.91
C GLY A 36 -15.96 8.85 -4.36
N THR A 37 -15.47 8.95 -3.13
CA THR A 37 -15.11 10.22 -2.50
C THR A 37 -13.61 10.53 -2.61
N TRP A 38 -12.86 9.70 -3.33
CA TRP A 38 -11.41 9.76 -3.41
C TRP A 38 -10.90 10.20 -4.78
N GLY A 39 -9.73 10.81 -4.79
CA GLY A 39 -8.86 10.99 -5.94
C GLY A 39 -7.52 10.33 -5.67
N VAL A 40 -6.51 10.68 -6.46
CA VAL A 40 -5.16 10.11 -6.34
C VAL A 40 -4.58 10.37 -4.95
N ARG A 41 -4.78 11.58 -4.43
CA ARG A 41 -4.28 11.97 -3.11
C ARG A 41 -4.77 11.03 -2.01
N GLU A 42 -6.08 10.74 -1.98
CA GLU A 42 -6.68 9.87 -0.99
C GLU A 42 -6.24 8.41 -1.16
N ILE A 43 -6.08 7.96 -2.41
CA ILE A 43 -5.53 6.64 -2.68
C ILE A 43 -4.14 6.51 -2.04
N MET A 44 -3.27 7.49 -2.26
CA MET A 44 -1.92 7.44 -1.70
C MET A 44 -1.91 7.59 -0.18
N ALA A 45 -2.84 8.36 0.37
CA ALA A 45 -3.00 8.49 1.82
C ALA A 45 -3.35 7.15 2.45
N HIS A 46 -4.28 6.40 1.84
CA HIS A 46 -4.66 5.10 2.40
C HIS A 46 -3.60 4.03 2.14
N VAL A 47 -2.88 4.11 1.03
CA VAL A 47 -1.73 3.22 0.79
C VAL A 47 -0.68 3.42 1.90
N ALA A 48 -0.32 4.68 2.18
CA ALA A 48 0.62 5.00 3.26
C ALA A 48 0.09 4.50 4.61
N GLY A 49 -1.20 4.70 4.87
CA GLY A 49 -1.83 4.27 6.11
C GLY A 49 -1.70 2.76 6.35
N TRP A 50 -2.02 1.95 5.35
CA TRP A 50 -1.91 0.50 5.47
C TRP A 50 -0.45 0.06 5.64
N GLN A 51 0.48 0.68 4.94
CA GLN A 51 1.90 0.35 5.07
C GLN A 51 2.39 0.59 6.50
N VAL A 52 2.04 1.73 7.09
CA VAL A 52 2.40 2.04 8.46
C VAL A 52 1.70 1.11 9.46
N GLU A 53 0.40 0.89 9.25
CA GLU A 53 -0.42 0.07 10.15
C GLU A 53 0.10 -1.37 10.26
N MET A 54 0.61 -1.93 9.17
CA MET A 54 1.04 -3.33 9.12
C MET A 54 2.49 -3.56 9.56
N LEU A 55 3.25 -2.52 9.88
CA LEU A 55 4.63 -2.70 10.36
C LEU A 55 4.72 -3.55 11.63
N PRO A 56 3.92 -3.27 12.68
CA PRO A 56 3.94 -4.14 13.87
C PRO A 56 3.51 -5.57 13.58
N ALA A 57 2.56 -5.76 12.66
CA ALA A 57 2.10 -7.10 12.27
C ALA A 57 3.23 -7.91 11.65
N LEU A 58 4.03 -7.29 10.78
CA LEU A 58 5.19 -7.96 10.16
C LEU A 58 6.25 -8.29 11.19
N GLU A 59 6.50 -7.41 12.15
CA GLU A 59 7.45 -7.66 13.24
C GLU A 59 7.01 -8.85 14.08
N ARG A 60 5.71 -8.93 14.41
CA ARG A 60 5.16 -10.05 15.18
C ARG A 60 5.29 -11.35 14.40
N LEU A 61 4.97 -11.34 13.12
CA LEU A 61 5.12 -12.53 12.27
C LEU A 61 6.58 -13.00 12.20
N ALA A 62 7.53 -12.07 12.17
CA ALA A 62 8.96 -12.42 12.18
C ALA A 62 9.37 -13.11 13.49
N CYS A 63 8.66 -12.82 14.58
CA CYS A 63 8.90 -13.45 15.88
C CYS A 63 8.06 -14.72 16.10
N GLY A 64 7.32 -15.17 15.11
CA GLY A 64 6.47 -16.35 15.22
C GLY A 64 5.16 -16.11 15.96
N GLU A 65 4.77 -14.86 16.12
CA GLU A 65 3.52 -14.47 16.81
C GLU A 65 2.41 -14.21 15.82
N GLU A 66 1.16 -14.21 16.30
CA GLU A 66 0.02 -13.75 15.50
C GLU A 66 0.19 -12.29 15.13
N PRO A 67 -0.14 -11.89 13.88
CA PRO A 67 0.10 -10.52 13.44
C PRO A 67 -0.80 -9.49 14.16
N TYR A 68 -2.04 -9.86 14.42
CA TYR A 68 -3.01 -9.02 15.13
C TYR A 68 -4.16 -9.89 15.61
N ALA A 69 -4.99 -9.38 16.51
CA ALA A 69 -6.16 -10.10 17.02
C ALA A 69 -7.17 -10.32 15.89
N LYS A 70 -7.78 -11.50 15.87
CA LYS A 70 -8.80 -11.86 14.89
C LYS A 70 -9.93 -10.82 14.93
N GLY A 71 -10.36 -10.37 13.75
CA GLY A 71 -11.45 -9.42 13.62
C GLY A 71 -11.03 -7.95 13.65
N THR A 72 -9.76 -7.66 13.98
CA THR A 72 -9.27 -6.27 14.06
C THR A 72 -9.55 -5.46 12.80
N TYR A 73 -9.37 -6.06 11.63
CA TYR A 73 -9.48 -5.38 10.33
C TYR A 73 -10.69 -5.83 9.53
N ASP A 74 -11.73 -6.37 10.18
CA ASP A 74 -12.93 -6.83 9.46
C ASP A 74 -13.66 -5.69 8.73
N ASP A 75 -13.63 -4.48 9.27
CA ASP A 75 -14.25 -3.31 8.64
C ASP A 75 -13.18 -2.50 7.89
N PHE A 76 -12.82 -2.96 6.70
CA PHE A 76 -11.83 -2.30 5.85
C PHE A 76 -12.20 -0.86 5.50
N ASP A 77 -13.48 -0.61 5.22
CA ASP A 77 -13.93 0.73 4.82
C ASP A 77 -13.69 1.74 5.93
N ARG A 78 -13.91 1.34 7.18
CA ARG A 78 -13.66 2.19 8.34
C ARG A 78 -12.18 2.49 8.49
N TRP A 79 -11.31 1.49 8.31
CA TRP A 79 -9.86 1.68 8.38
C TRP A 79 -9.37 2.58 7.26
N ASN A 80 -9.85 2.35 6.04
CA ASN A 80 -9.51 3.18 4.89
C ASN A 80 -9.89 4.65 5.15
N ALA A 81 -11.08 4.89 5.68
CA ALA A 81 -11.55 6.24 6.00
C ALA A 81 -10.67 6.89 7.07
N ARG A 82 -10.25 6.13 8.07
CA ARG A 82 -9.36 6.64 9.14
C ARG A 82 -8.01 7.06 8.60
N PHE A 83 -7.42 6.28 7.71
CA PHE A 83 -6.12 6.63 7.11
C PHE A 83 -6.20 7.91 6.28
N VAL A 84 -7.26 8.05 5.51
CA VAL A 84 -7.47 9.24 4.69
C VAL A 84 -7.75 10.47 5.58
N ASP A 85 -8.63 10.31 6.58
CA ASP A 85 -8.98 11.40 7.49
C ASP A 85 -7.77 11.89 8.29
N ALA A 86 -6.92 11.00 8.74
CA ALA A 86 -5.71 11.35 9.48
C ALA A 86 -4.75 12.22 8.65
N ARG A 87 -4.84 12.16 7.33
CA ARG A 87 -3.93 12.84 6.40
C ARG A 87 -4.61 13.95 5.60
N LYS A 88 -5.84 14.31 5.93
CA LYS A 88 -6.62 15.27 5.13
C LYS A 88 -6.00 16.66 5.07
N ASP A 89 -5.30 17.07 6.12
CA ASP A 89 -4.68 18.39 6.21
C ASP A 89 -3.18 18.37 5.90
N VAL A 90 -2.66 17.21 5.50
CA VAL A 90 -1.25 17.05 5.13
C VAL A 90 -1.08 17.44 3.66
N ALA A 91 -0.03 18.19 3.35
CA ALA A 91 0.26 18.58 1.96
C ALA A 91 0.45 17.34 1.08
N THR A 92 -0.02 17.41 -0.17
CA THR A 92 0.05 16.27 -1.09
C THR A 92 1.47 15.73 -1.24
N ASP A 93 2.48 16.60 -1.37
CA ASP A 93 3.87 16.16 -1.47
C ASP A 93 4.31 15.38 -0.23
N ASP A 94 3.84 15.77 0.94
CA ASP A 94 4.17 15.09 2.19
C ASP A 94 3.46 13.74 2.30
N VAL A 95 2.24 13.62 1.78
CA VAL A 95 1.54 12.34 1.66
C VAL A 95 2.35 11.39 0.79
N LEU A 96 2.85 11.85 -0.35
CA LEU A 96 3.67 11.04 -1.25
C LEU A 96 4.99 10.63 -0.59
N ARG A 97 5.63 11.55 0.14
CA ARG A 97 6.86 11.23 0.87
C ARG A 97 6.63 10.17 1.94
N GLU A 98 5.51 10.26 2.66
CA GLU A 98 5.14 9.26 3.65
C GLU A 98 4.90 7.91 2.98
N ALA A 99 4.19 7.89 1.85
CA ALA A 99 3.96 6.67 1.11
C ALA A 99 5.28 6.02 0.67
N ASP A 100 6.21 6.81 0.15
CA ASP A 100 7.52 6.30 -0.27
C ASP A 100 8.32 5.76 0.91
N ARG A 101 8.36 6.50 2.02
CA ARG A 101 9.10 6.10 3.22
C ARG A 101 8.49 4.84 3.83
N SER A 102 7.17 4.82 4.00
CA SER A 102 6.49 3.67 4.60
C SER A 102 6.56 2.44 3.70
N HIS A 103 6.62 2.63 2.38
CA HIS A 103 6.88 1.53 1.45
C HIS A 103 8.26 0.91 1.71
N ARG A 104 9.30 1.73 1.84
CA ARG A 104 10.65 1.22 2.14
C ARG A 104 10.69 0.49 3.48
N ASP A 105 10.02 1.04 4.50
CA ASP A 105 9.94 0.39 5.80
C ASP A 105 9.20 -0.94 5.72
N PHE A 106 8.12 -0.99 4.94
CA PHE A 106 7.33 -2.20 4.72
C PHE A 106 8.16 -3.28 4.03
N VAL A 107 8.89 -2.94 2.98
CA VAL A 107 9.77 -3.88 2.27
C VAL A 107 10.86 -4.38 3.22
N ARG A 108 11.45 -3.50 4.01
CA ARG A 108 12.49 -3.88 4.98
C ARG A 108 11.94 -4.85 6.02
N ALA A 109 10.76 -4.57 6.56
CA ALA A 109 10.12 -5.45 7.54
C ALA A 109 9.77 -6.82 6.92
N ALA A 110 9.24 -6.82 5.69
CA ALA A 110 8.94 -8.07 4.98
C ALA A 110 10.21 -8.88 4.70
N SER A 111 11.33 -8.21 4.41
CA SER A 111 12.61 -8.86 4.12
C SER A 111 13.19 -9.59 5.33
N ARG A 112 12.75 -9.24 6.55
CA ARG A 112 13.18 -9.92 7.78
C ARG A 112 12.45 -11.22 8.02
N LEU A 113 11.34 -11.47 7.32
CA LEU A 113 10.60 -12.73 7.43
C LEU A 113 11.41 -13.86 6.80
N SER A 114 11.31 -15.06 7.39
CA SER A 114 12.01 -16.23 6.83
C SER A 114 11.38 -16.65 5.50
N PRO A 115 12.14 -17.39 4.66
CA PRO A 115 11.56 -17.94 3.43
C PRO A 115 10.35 -18.83 3.72
N GLU A 116 10.34 -19.55 4.85
CA GLU A 116 9.22 -20.39 5.26
C GLU A 116 7.98 -19.56 5.55
N ASN A 117 8.14 -18.43 6.24
CA ASN A 117 7.02 -17.54 6.56
C ASN A 117 6.45 -16.88 5.31
N LEU A 118 7.27 -16.58 4.33
CA LEU A 118 6.85 -15.95 3.07
C LEU A 118 6.55 -16.94 1.95
N ALA A 119 6.52 -18.24 2.26
CA ALA A 119 6.09 -19.23 1.29
C ALA A 119 4.62 -19.01 0.90
N ALA A 120 4.30 -19.31 -0.36
CA ALA A 120 2.94 -19.17 -0.86
C ALA A 120 1.95 -19.94 0.04
N GLY A 121 0.82 -19.31 0.33
CA GLY A 121 -0.21 -19.89 1.20
C GLY A 121 -0.05 -19.58 2.68
N GLN A 122 1.08 -19.01 3.09
CA GLN A 122 1.27 -18.58 4.48
C GLN A 122 0.63 -17.23 4.74
N ALA A 123 0.23 -16.99 6.00
CA ALA A 123 -0.42 -15.73 6.40
C ALA A 123 0.44 -14.50 6.07
N ALA A 124 1.74 -14.58 6.30
CA ALA A 124 2.65 -13.46 6.01
C ALA A 124 2.73 -13.17 4.51
N HIS A 125 2.72 -14.19 3.67
CA HIS A 125 2.71 -14.01 2.22
C HIS A 125 1.45 -13.26 1.79
N GLY A 126 0.28 -13.68 2.29
CA GLY A 126 -0.99 -13.03 2.00
C GLY A 126 -1.03 -11.58 2.45
N LEU A 127 -0.47 -11.28 3.63
CA LEU A 127 -0.41 -9.91 4.14
C LEU A 127 0.47 -9.03 3.26
N VAL A 128 1.67 -9.50 2.93
CA VAL A 128 2.62 -8.73 2.10
C VAL A 128 2.04 -8.51 0.69
N GLU A 129 1.44 -9.53 0.10
CA GLU A 129 0.80 -9.41 -1.22
C GLU A 129 -0.40 -8.47 -1.17
N GLY A 130 -1.28 -8.63 -0.19
CA GLY A 130 -2.52 -7.85 -0.08
C GLY A 130 -2.29 -6.37 0.19
N VAL A 131 -1.33 -6.03 1.02
CA VAL A 131 -0.97 -4.63 1.32
C VAL A 131 -0.01 -4.08 0.27
N GLY A 132 0.82 -4.94 -0.31
CA GLY A 132 1.86 -4.58 -1.28
C GLY A 132 1.44 -4.77 -2.72
N ALA A 133 2.02 -5.74 -3.40
CA ALA A 133 1.95 -5.88 -4.87
C ALA A 133 0.53 -5.85 -5.44
N ALA A 134 -0.39 -6.61 -4.86
CA ALA A 134 -1.77 -6.67 -5.36
C ALA A 134 -2.48 -5.32 -5.18
N HIS A 135 -2.28 -4.66 -4.04
CA HIS A 135 -2.86 -3.37 -3.72
C HIS A 135 -2.34 -2.28 -4.67
N TYR A 136 -1.03 -2.23 -4.85
CA TYR A 136 -0.40 -1.27 -5.75
C TYR A 136 -0.87 -1.45 -7.19
N ARG A 137 -0.97 -2.70 -7.64
CA ARG A 137 -1.39 -3.04 -9.01
C ARG A 137 -2.82 -2.58 -9.26
N GLU A 138 -3.72 -2.81 -8.30
CA GLU A 138 -5.11 -2.39 -8.40
C GLU A 138 -5.23 -0.88 -8.55
N HIS A 139 -4.56 -0.13 -7.69
CA HIS A 139 -4.63 1.33 -7.72
C HIS A 139 -3.92 1.93 -8.92
N ALA A 140 -2.81 1.36 -9.36
CA ALA A 140 -2.13 1.81 -10.58
C ALA A 140 -3.05 1.65 -11.79
N ALA A 141 -3.77 0.53 -11.89
CA ALA A 141 -4.71 0.29 -12.98
C ALA A 141 -5.87 1.30 -12.95
N GLN A 142 -6.42 1.58 -11.77
CA GLN A 142 -7.49 2.56 -11.61
C GLN A 142 -7.04 3.96 -12.05
N ILE A 143 -5.86 4.37 -11.63
CA ILE A 143 -5.32 5.70 -11.95
C ILE A 143 -5.06 5.82 -13.45
N LEU A 144 -4.44 4.82 -14.06
CA LEU A 144 -4.16 4.83 -15.50
C LEU A 144 -5.45 4.86 -16.32
N ASP A 145 -6.47 4.11 -15.91
CA ASP A 145 -7.76 4.12 -16.56
C ASP A 145 -8.42 5.50 -16.47
N TRP A 146 -8.40 6.11 -15.29
CA TRP A 146 -8.92 7.46 -15.11
C TRP A 146 -8.17 8.48 -15.95
N ARG A 147 -6.85 8.42 -15.96
CA ARG A 147 -6.03 9.34 -16.78
C ARG A 147 -6.35 9.19 -18.26
N GLY A 148 -6.52 7.95 -18.74
CA GLY A 148 -6.87 7.70 -20.15
C GLY A 148 -8.22 8.27 -20.52
N ARG A 149 -9.23 8.06 -19.67
CA ARG A 149 -10.59 8.58 -19.91
C ARG A 149 -10.66 10.11 -19.82
N ALA A 150 -9.87 10.70 -18.94
CA ALA A 150 -9.88 12.14 -18.69
C ALA A 150 -8.94 12.94 -19.59
N GLY A 151 -8.13 12.26 -20.42
CA GLY A 151 -7.15 12.92 -21.29
C GLY A 151 -5.99 13.55 -20.53
N ARG A 152 -5.61 12.99 -19.38
CA ARG A 152 -4.56 13.54 -18.50
C ARG A 152 -3.24 12.82 -18.63
#